data_0184638a41e9c4cce2266aaf147239c1
#
_entry.id   0184638a41e9c4cce2266aaf147239c1
#
_cell.length_a   1.000
_cell.length_b   1.000
_cell.length_c   1.000
_cell.angle_alpha   90.00
_cell.angle_beta   90.00
_cell.angle_gamma   90.00
#
_symmetry.space_group_name_H-M   'P 1'
#
loop_
_entity.id
_entity.type
_entity.pdbx_description
1 polymer ?
#
loop_
_entity_poly.entity_id
_entity_poly.type
_entity_poly.pdbx_seq_one_letter_code
_entity_poly.pdbx_strand_id
1 'polypeptide(L)'
;MNRTTTIGARKHGGRVQSRGPVRAVVDRFVVALLASPARGRLARSLVVLRVRGTRSGRVFQFPVQFARHGDTLVLAPGRPAAKTWWRNLRKPASVRVLVDGEWMPGVAVVLTPADADYLPFRLAYRRRWPTVPLTATNPLVVVRLGPAL
;
A
#
# COMPACT_ATOMS: atom_id res chain seq x y z
N MET A 1 -8.69 -40.00 -46.89
CA MET A 1 -8.63 -38.53 -46.98
C MET A 1 -8.82 -38.00 -45.56
N ASN A 2 -7.71 -37.67 -44.92
CA ASN A 2 -7.71 -37.13 -43.55
C ASN A 2 -7.74 -35.61 -43.58
N ARG A 3 -8.76 -35.05 -42.94
CA ARG A 3 -8.77 -33.60 -42.62
C ARG A 3 -8.52 -33.44 -41.14
N THR A 4 -7.32 -33.04 -40.80
CA THR A 4 -6.92 -32.68 -39.46
C THR A 4 -7.44 -31.29 -39.16
N THR A 5 -8.38 -31.17 -38.22
CA THR A 5 -8.87 -29.89 -37.71
C THR A 5 -7.98 -29.44 -36.57
N THR A 6 -7.17 -28.43 -36.80
CA THR A 6 -6.34 -27.77 -35.77
C THR A 6 -7.21 -26.87 -34.95
N ILE A 7 -7.43 -27.17 -33.69
CA ILE A 7 -8.09 -26.31 -32.72
C ILE A 7 -7.06 -25.33 -32.19
N GLY A 8 -7.21 -24.06 -32.59
CA GLY A 8 -6.38 -22.97 -32.11
C GLY A 8 -6.65 -22.67 -30.65
N ALA A 9 -5.68 -22.87 -29.80
CA ALA A 9 -5.70 -22.44 -28.41
C ALA A 9 -5.61 -20.92 -28.34
N ARG A 10 -6.70 -20.27 -27.93
CA ARG A 10 -6.69 -18.84 -27.60
C ARG A 10 -5.95 -18.63 -26.30
N LYS A 11 -4.75 -18.09 -26.38
CA LYS A 11 -4.04 -17.55 -25.20
C LYS A 11 -4.78 -16.31 -24.71
N HIS A 12 -5.43 -16.44 -23.60
CA HIS A 12 -5.87 -15.28 -22.83
C HIS A 12 -4.63 -14.64 -22.18
N GLY A 13 -4.06 -13.68 -22.86
CA GLY A 13 -3.04 -12.82 -22.30
C GLY A 13 -3.66 -11.91 -21.27
N GLY A 14 -3.59 -12.27 -19.99
CA GLY A 14 -3.87 -11.34 -18.91
C GLY A 14 -2.94 -10.15 -19.03
N ARG A 15 -3.48 -8.98 -19.37
CA ARG A 15 -2.75 -7.72 -19.31
C ARG A 15 -2.32 -7.48 -17.87
N VAL A 16 -1.08 -7.79 -17.57
CA VAL A 16 -0.40 -7.23 -16.41
C VAL A 16 -0.30 -5.74 -16.69
N GLN A 17 -1.09 -4.93 -15.98
CA GLN A 17 -0.91 -3.50 -15.97
C GLN A 17 0.43 -3.21 -15.31
N SER A 18 1.47 -3.18 -16.10
CA SER A 18 2.77 -2.68 -15.69
C SER A 18 2.59 -1.19 -15.36
N ARG A 19 2.84 -0.84 -14.11
CA ARG A 19 3.06 0.56 -13.74
C ARG A 19 4.12 1.09 -14.72
N GLY A 20 3.80 2.16 -15.43
CA GLY A 20 4.69 2.70 -16.46
C GLY A 20 6.11 2.92 -15.90
N PRO A 21 7.16 2.83 -16.76
CA PRO A 21 8.56 2.87 -16.33
C PRO A 21 8.92 4.15 -15.55
N VAL A 22 8.28 5.27 -15.85
CA VAL A 22 8.51 6.55 -15.18
C VAL A 22 8.08 6.50 -13.71
N ARG A 23 6.94 5.88 -13.39
CA ARG A 23 6.45 5.75 -12.02
C ARG A 23 7.34 4.84 -11.18
N ALA A 24 7.82 3.75 -11.75
CA ALA A 24 8.75 2.84 -11.07
C ALA A 24 10.08 3.54 -10.74
N VAL A 25 10.57 4.43 -11.60
CA VAL A 25 11.80 5.21 -11.37
C VAL A 25 11.57 6.24 -10.26
N VAL A 26 10.44 6.95 -10.26
CA VAL A 26 10.08 7.92 -9.22
C VAL A 26 9.95 7.21 -7.87
N ASP A 27 9.28 6.08 -7.82
CA ASP A 27 9.12 5.30 -6.58
C ASP A 27 10.48 4.84 -6.03
N ARG A 28 11.40 4.38 -6.89
CA ARG A 28 12.76 3.99 -6.49
C ARG A 28 13.56 5.17 -5.95
N PHE A 29 13.45 6.33 -6.58
CA PHE A 29 14.14 7.54 -6.14
C PHE A 29 13.66 7.99 -4.76
N VAL A 30 12.33 8.02 -4.56
CA VAL A 30 11.72 8.38 -3.27
C VAL A 30 12.13 7.38 -2.18
N VAL A 31 12.13 6.09 -2.48
CA VAL A 31 12.58 5.05 -1.55
C VAL A 31 14.04 5.26 -1.17
N ALA A 32 14.93 5.50 -2.14
CA ALA A 32 16.34 5.76 -1.88
C ALA A 32 16.54 7.02 -1.04
N LEU A 33 15.79 8.08 -1.31
CA LEU A 33 15.84 9.32 -0.55
C LEU A 33 15.38 9.12 0.90
N LEU A 34 14.29 8.39 1.12
CA LEU A 34 13.78 8.10 2.47
C LEU A 34 14.71 7.20 3.29
N ALA A 35 15.50 6.37 2.63
CA ALA A 35 16.52 5.55 3.27
C ALA A 35 17.82 6.32 3.57
N SER A 36 17.99 7.53 3.03
CA SER A 36 19.21 8.33 3.16
C SER A 36 19.12 9.34 4.32
N PRO A 37 20.25 9.88 4.79
CA PRO A 37 20.28 11.00 5.75
C PRO A 37 19.59 12.26 5.24
N ALA A 38 19.45 12.44 3.91
CA ALA A 38 18.81 13.59 3.28
C ALA A 38 17.26 13.54 3.28
N ARG A 39 16.65 12.55 3.95
CA ARG A 39 15.21 12.35 4.00
C ARG A 39 14.39 13.54 4.54
N GLY A 40 14.94 14.27 5.50
CA GLY A 40 14.40 15.53 6.03
C GLY A 40 12.87 15.59 6.18
N ARG A 41 12.26 16.61 5.57
CA ARG A 41 10.81 16.85 5.61
C ARG A 41 10.00 15.73 4.95
N LEU A 42 10.56 15.04 3.97
CA LEU A 42 9.89 13.96 3.25
C LEU A 42 9.54 12.81 4.19
N ALA A 43 10.42 12.47 5.12
CA ALA A 43 10.22 11.42 6.11
C ALA A 43 9.07 11.72 7.10
N ARG A 44 8.69 12.98 7.25
CA ARG A 44 7.53 13.38 8.09
C ARG A 44 6.20 13.15 7.39
N SER A 45 6.21 13.02 6.07
CA SER A 45 5.02 12.93 5.23
C SER A 45 4.81 11.55 4.64
N LEU A 46 5.88 10.83 4.34
CA LEU A 46 5.87 9.56 3.63
C LEU A 46 6.57 8.47 4.41
N VAL A 47 6.02 7.28 4.33
CA VAL A 47 6.69 6.03 4.64
C VAL A 47 6.73 5.17 3.39
N VAL A 48 7.62 4.18 3.35
CA VAL A 48 7.59 3.14 2.32
C VAL A 48 6.97 1.89 2.92
N LEU A 49 5.91 1.41 2.28
CA LEU A 49 5.27 0.17 2.66
C LEU A 49 5.75 -0.95 1.73
N ARG A 50 6.15 -2.07 2.32
CA ARG A 50 6.50 -3.29 1.61
C ARG A 50 5.49 -4.38 1.96
N VAL A 51 4.73 -4.80 0.97
CA VAL A 51 3.63 -5.75 1.09
C VAL A 51 3.86 -6.93 0.16
N ARG A 52 3.52 -8.13 0.61
CA ARG A 52 3.49 -9.33 -0.23
C ARG A 52 2.08 -9.52 -0.78
N GLY A 53 1.97 -9.67 -2.09
CA GLY A 53 0.69 -9.98 -2.74
C GLY A 53 0.19 -11.37 -2.36
N THR A 54 -1.09 -11.49 -2.01
CA THR A 54 -1.70 -12.75 -1.56
C THR A 54 -1.84 -13.79 -2.66
N ARG A 55 -2.01 -13.34 -3.91
CA ARG A 55 -2.17 -14.24 -5.06
C ARG A 55 -0.85 -14.60 -5.74
N SER A 56 0.01 -13.61 -5.96
CA SER A 56 1.24 -13.78 -6.74
C SER A 56 2.47 -14.08 -5.90
N GLY A 57 2.42 -13.84 -4.57
CA GLY A 57 3.59 -13.87 -3.70
C GLY A 57 4.61 -12.76 -4.00
N ARG A 58 4.36 -11.89 -4.98
CA ARG A 58 5.24 -10.78 -5.32
C ARG A 58 5.28 -9.75 -4.21
N VAL A 59 6.45 -9.19 -4.00
CA VAL A 59 6.63 -8.07 -3.06
C VAL A 59 6.40 -6.76 -3.80
N PHE A 60 5.49 -5.95 -3.26
CA PHE A 60 5.24 -4.59 -3.71
C PHE A 60 5.85 -3.61 -2.71
N GLN A 61 6.49 -2.60 -3.21
CA GLN A 61 7.12 -1.56 -2.40
C GLN A 61 6.80 -0.20 -3.00
N PHE A 62 6.26 0.70 -2.18
CA PHE A 62 5.83 2.01 -2.65
C PHE A 62 5.78 3.03 -1.50
N PRO A 63 6.03 4.32 -1.79
CA PRO A 63 5.83 5.38 -0.82
C PRO A 63 4.33 5.69 -0.64
N VAL A 64 3.95 6.04 0.57
CA VAL A 64 2.57 6.41 0.91
C VAL A 64 2.55 7.45 2.02
N GLN A 65 1.63 8.41 1.91
CA GLN A 65 1.39 9.38 2.98
C GLN A 65 0.82 8.69 4.21
N PHE A 66 1.21 9.17 5.38
CA PHE A 66 0.77 8.60 6.64
C PHE A 66 0.43 9.67 7.68
N ALA A 67 -0.38 9.26 8.65
CA ALA A 67 -0.55 9.95 9.91
C ALA A 67 -0.22 8.99 11.05
N ARG A 68 0.09 9.53 12.22
CA ARG A 68 0.31 8.73 13.43
C ARG A 68 -0.89 8.83 14.35
N HIS A 69 -1.22 7.71 14.95
CA HIS A 69 -2.17 7.63 16.07
C HIS A 69 -1.57 6.68 17.12
N GLY A 70 -0.94 7.27 18.15
CA GLY A 70 -0.12 6.49 19.09
C GLY A 70 1.06 5.82 18.38
N ASP A 71 1.21 4.52 18.56
CA ASP A 71 2.22 3.66 17.93
C ASP A 71 1.78 3.09 16.56
N THR A 72 0.62 3.51 16.09
CA THR A 72 0.02 3.01 14.85
C THR A 72 0.15 4.05 13.73
N LEU A 73 0.50 3.59 12.55
CA LEU A 73 0.50 4.39 11.32
C LEU A 73 -0.86 4.23 10.62
N VAL A 74 -1.40 5.34 10.14
CA VAL A 74 -2.66 5.39 9.40
C VAL A 74 -2.36 5.81 7.97
N LEU A 75 -2.73 4.98 7.03
CA LEU A 75 -2.56 5.19 5.60
C LEU A 75 -3.94 5.23 4.95
N ALA A 76 -4.14 6.12 3.98
CA ALA A 76 -5.38 6.16 3.21
C ALA A 76 -5.07 5.90 1.74
N PRO A 77 -5.58 4.80 1.14
CA PRO A 77 -5.47 4.60 -0.29
C PRO A 77 -6.21 5.70 -1.04
N GLY A 78 -5.49 6.54 -1.77
CA GLY A 78 -6.13 7.46 -2.70
C GLY A 78 -6.73 6.68 -3.87
N ARG A 79 -7.95 7.03 -4.30
CA ARG A 79 -8.68 6.31 -5.35
C ARG A 79 -8.75 4.80 -5.08
N PRO A 80 -9.39 4.37 -3.98
CA PRO A 80 -9.34 2.97 -3.54
C PRO A 80 -9.92 1.98 -4.56
N ALA A 81 -10.83 2.43 -5.42
CA ALA A 81 -11.36 1.60 -6.50
C ALA A 81 -10.31 1.26 -7.57
N ALA A 82 -9.36 2.16 -7.83
CA ALA A 82 -8.30 1.98 -8.82
C ALA A 82 -7.04 1.32 -8.27
N LYS A 83 -6.81 1.42 -6.97
CA LYS A 83 -5.64 0.84 -6.29
C LYS A 83 -6.01 -0.47 -5.64
N THR A 84 -5.19 -1.49 -5.87
CA THR A 84 -5.48 -2.86 -5.42
C THR A 84 -4.62 -3.33 -4.26
N TRP A 85 -3.53 -2.64 -3.93
CA TRP A 85 -2.57 -3.07 -2.92
C TRP A 85 -3.19 -3.25 -1.53
N TRP A 86 -4.11 -2.39 -1.13
CA TRP A 86 -4.79 -2.45 0.16
C TRP A 86 -5.69 -3.68 0.32
N ARG A 87 -6.14 -4.26 -0.80
CA ARG A 87 -6.96 -5.48 -0.79
C ARG A 87 -6.19 -6.70 -0.26
N ASN A 88 -4.87 -6.70 -0.36
CA ASN A 88 -4.02 -7.73 0.23
C ASN A 88 -4.01 -7.69 1.76
N LEU A 89 -4.51 -6.62 2.36
CA LEU A 89 -4.50 -6.35 3.79
C LEU A 89 -5.89 -6.46 4.42
N ARG A 90 -6.84 -7.06 3.74
CA ARG A 90 -8.20 -7.32 4.30
C ARG A 90 -8.15 -8.26 5.49
N LYS A 91 -7.18 -9.15 5.52
CA LYS A 91 -6.80 -9.92 6.70
C LYS A 91 -5.51 -9.33 7.25
N PRO A 92 -5.31 -9.34 8.58
CA PRO A 92 -4.05 -8.90 9.17
C PRO A 92 -2.86 -9.59 8.48
N ALA A 93 -1.88 -8.81 8.07
CA ALA A 93 -0.70 -9.31 7.37
C ALA A 93 0.57 -8.65 7.87
N SER A 94 1.63 -9.43 7.94
CA SER A 94 2.96 -8.91 8.24
C SER A 94 3.47 -8.06 7.08
N VAL A 95 3.96 -6.87 7.41
CA VAL A 95 4.54 -5.92 6.46
C VAL A 95 5.89 -5.41 6.96
N ARG A 96 6.61 -4.74 6.07
CA ARG A 96 7.78 -3.97 6.45
C ARG A 96 7.53 -2.51 6.10
N VAL A 97 7.91 -1.61 6.98
CA VAL A 97 7.74 -0.18 6.79
C VAL A 97 9.07 0.53 6.96
N LEU A 98 9.44 1.35 5.99
CA LEU A 98 10.56 2.28 6.13
C LEU A 98 10.02 3.56 6.77
N VAL A 99 10.35 3.77 8.02
CA VAL A 99 9.95 4.94 8.81
C VAL A 99 11.16 5.49 9.55
N ASP A 100 11.33 6.80 9.52
CA ASP A 100 12.48 7.50 10.13
C ASP A 100 13.86 6.92 9.72
N GLY A 101 13.95 6.44 8.47
CA GLY A 101 15.18 5.89 7.90
C GLY A 101 15.46 4.42 8.25
N GLU A 102 14.57 3.75 8.97
CA GLU A 102 14.73 2.35 9.39
C GLU A 102 13.60 1.47 8.90
N TRP A 103 13.96 0.25 8.47
CA TRP A 103 12.98 -0.78 8.12
C TRP A 103 12.49 -1.49 9.37
N MET A 104 11.25 -1.23 9.72
CA MET A 104 10.59 -1.84 10.87
C MET A 104 9.57 -2.90 10.45
N PRO A 105 9.42 -3.99 11.20
CA PRO A 105 8.33 -4.92 11.03
C PRO A 105 7.02 -4.28 11.54
N GLY A 106 5.91 -4.73 10.99
CA GLY A 106 4.59 -4.32 11.45
C GLY A 106 3.51 -5.28 11.02
N VAL A 107 2.34 -5.12 11.59
CA VAL A 107 1.12 -5.82 11.18
C VAL A 107 0.14 -4.79 10.63
N ALA A 108 -0.29 -5.01 9.41
CA ALA A 108 -1.23 -4.13 8.71
C ALA A 108 -2.59 -4.80 8.51
N VAL A 109 -3.64 -4.01 8.63
CA VAL A 109 -5.01 -4.43 8.35
C VAL A 109 -5.81 -3.27 7.76
N VAL A 110 -6.77 -3.60 6.91
CA VAL A 110 -7.73 -2.63 6.37
C VAL A 110 -8.87 -2.44 7.34
N LEU A 111 -9.20 -1.18 7.62
CA LEU A 111 -10.43 -0.80 8.32
C LEU A 111 -11.41 -0.16 7.33
N THR A 112 -12.66 -0.45 7.53
CA THR A 112 -13.80 0.13 6.81
C THR A 112 -14.72 0.85 7.79
N PRO A 113 -15.69 1.66 7.33
CA PRO A 113 -16.66 2.31 8.22
C PRO A 113 -17.45 1.37 9.13
N ALA A 114 -17.51 0.07 8.78
CA ALA A 114 -18.17 -0.96 9.61
C ALA A 114 -17.34 -1.33 10.86
N ASP A 115 -16.04 -1.03 10.87
CA ASP A 115 -15.17 -1.35 11.99
C ASP A 115 -15.28 -0.29 13.10
N ALA A 116 -15.37 -0.73 14.36
CA ALA A 116 -15.54 0.15 15.51
C ALA A 116 -14.36 1.16 15.65
N ASP A 117 -13.17 0.74 15.28
CA ASP A 117 -11.96 1.56 15.38
C ASP A 117 -11.76 2.51 14.19
N TYR A 118 -12.61 2.47 13.17
CA TYR A 118 -12.43 3.24 11.94
C TYR A 118 -12.37 4.75 12.19
N LEU A 119 -13.32 5.29 12.96
CA LEU A 119 -13.47 6.74 13.12
C LEU A 119 -12.28 7.41 13.80
N PRO A 120 -11.73 6.90 14.92
CA PRO A 120 -10.54 7.50 15.54
C PRO A 120 -9.35 7.59 14.59
N PHE A 121 -9.10 6.56 13.80
CA PHE A 121 -8.01 6.55 12.81
C PHE A 121 -8.29 7.50 11.65
N ARG A 122 -9.53 7.57 11.19
CA ARG A 122 -9.94 8.54 10.16
C ARG A 122 -9.73 9.98 10.63
N LEU A 123 -10.09 10.29 11.85
CA LEU A 123 -9.89 11.63 12.43
C LEU A 123 -8.41 11.97 12.57
N ALA A 124 -7.58 11.04 13.00
CA ALA A 124 -6.13 11.22 13.06
C ALA A 124 -5.52 11.52 11.68
N TYR A 125 -5.93 10.77 10.66
CA TYR A 125 -5.49 11.03 9.29
C TYR A 125 -5.96 12.40 8.80
N ARG A 126 -7.23 12.75 9.03
CA ARG A 126 -7.82 14.04 8.61
C ARG A 126 -7.16 15.24 9.30
N ARG A 127 -6.79 15.13 10.56
CA ARG A 127 -6.05 16.19 11.27
C ARG A 127 -4.69 16.46 10.64
N ARG A 128 -4.01 15.41 10.20
CA ARG A 128 -2.69 15.54 9.56
C ARG A 128 -2.81 16.01 8.11
N TRP A 129 -3.86 15.58 7.41
CA TRP A 129 -4.08 15.81 5.99
C TRP A 129 -5.48 16.36 5.73
N PRO A 130 -5.79 17.61 6.15
CA PRO A 130 -7.15 18.15 6.07
C PRO A 130 -7.66 18.33 4.64
N THR A 131 -6.77 18.53 3.67
CA THR A 131 -7.11 18.79 2.27
C THR A 131 -7.08 17.58 1.38
N VAL A 132 -6.61 16.43 1.86
CA VAL A 132 -6.61 15.20 1.07
C VAL A 132 -8.03 14.70 0.88
N PRO A 133 -8.47 14.46 -0.38
CA PRO A 133 -9.80 13.93 -0.62
C PRO A 133 -9.97 12.53 -0.03
N LEU A 134 -10.97 12.38 0.83
CA LEU A 134 -11.41 11.08 1.35
C LEU A 134 -12.91 10.96 1.16
N THR A 135 -13.35 9.89 0.55
CA THR A 135 -14.78 9.55 0.50
C THR A 135 -15.27 9.12 1.89
N ALA A 136 -16.59 9.14 2.11
CA ALA A 136 -17.19 8.70 3.37
C ALA A 136 -16.87 7.22 3.68
N THR A 137 -16.70 6.41 2.64
CA THR A 137 -16.43 4.97 2.72
C THR A 137 -14.98 4.60 2.42
N ASN A 138 -14.07 5.57 2.37
CA ASN A 138 -12.67 5.32 2.04
C ASN A 138 -12.06 4.32 3.02
N PRO A 139 -11.52 3.19 2.55
CA PRO A 139 -10.81 2.28 3.44
C PRO A 139 -9.58 2.96 4.01
N LEU A 140 -9.20 2.57 5.22
CA LEU A 140 -7.95 2.96 5.85
C LEU A 140 -7.09 1.72 6.03
N VAL A 141 -5.80 1.86 5.89
CA VAL A 141 -4.84 0.83 6.26
C VAL A 141 -4.15 1.30 7.53
N VAL A 142 -4.26 0.52 8.59
CA VAL A 142 -3.57 0.79 9.84
C VAL A 142 -2.43 -0.19 10.01
N VAL A 143 -1.28 0.32 10.41
CA VAL A 143 -0.06 -0.48 10.62
C VAL A 143 0.41 -0.29 12.04
N ARG A 144 0.33 -1.35 12.83
CA ARG A 144 0.98 -1.38 14.14
C ARG A 144 2.42 -1.80 13.96
N LEU A 145 3.34 -0.92 14.34
CA LEU A 145 4.77 -1.21 14.31
C LEU A 145 5.13 -2.13 15.47
N GLY A 146 6.00 -3.08 15.22
CA GLY A 146 6.45 -4.04 16.21
C GLY A 146 6.68 -5.42 15.60
N PRO A 147 7.14 -6.39 16.41
CA PRO A 147 7.38 -7.75 15.95
C PRO A 147 6.09 -8.36 15.38
N ALA A 148 6.27 -9.17 14.32
CA ALA A 148 5.17 -9.96 13.77
C ALA A 148 4.58 -10.88 14.85
N LEU A 149 3.27 -11.10 14.77
CA LEU A 149 2.57 -12.07 15.62
C LEU A 149 3.07 -13.49 15.38
#